data_c32ac590a45045a5eb1b634527b9d2e5
#
_entry.id   c32ac590a45045a5eb1b634527b9d2e5
#
_cell.length_a   1.000
_cell.length_b   1.000
_cell.length_c   1.000
_cell.angle_alpha   90.00
_cell.angle_beta   90.00
_cell.angle_gamma   90.00
#
_symmetry.space_group_name_H-M   'P 1'
#
loop_
_entity.id
_entity.type
_entity.pdbx_description
1 polymer ?
#
loop_
_entity_poly.entity_id
_entity_poly.type
_entity_poly.pdbx_seq_one_letter_code
_entity_poly.pdbx_strand_id
1 'polypeptide(L)'
;MAIFKGRVRVRYGYSRWGYTRNNGKGWHGGSDEEGLDSTTIRMPDYKGKSISGRVITARKVDRSMGSKTWEWGWYVCVELDAGQTPDAVNYLYFCHNARNLVSVGQRVKSGDALAVMGNTGNAALASPPFAHCHFEVRATTTGAGLDPTAYTGHPNAVGTYGEALNETEDNDMKFLKVLSQKCEVFSSADINAIDTGYNGGRLKVGEHYPIQAEVGSDGTYTWVRIQAGAAKRYAVVLPDRSEIVELSAGDAITACMAQTGGGDTAELQKQLAEANARAEEADKRAAEETQRADRAEAGETKANEQAGEYLRRIESAKAALGGAV
;
A
#
# COMPACT_ATOMS: atom_id res chain seq x y z
N MET A 1 -11.91 -6.53 -0.80
CA MET A 1 -10.51 -6.16 -1.18
C MET A 1 -9.69 -6.11 0.10
N ALA A 2 -8.51 -6.72 0.13
CA ALA A 2 -7.55 -6.63 1.22
C ALA A 2 -6.83 -5.27 1.21
N ILE A 3 -5.93 -5.03 2.19
CA ILE A 3 -5.14 -3.79 2.23
C ILE A 3 -4.07 -3.70 1.13
N PHE A 4 -3.79 -4.80 0.43
CA PHE A 4 -2.96 -4.84 -0.76
C PHE A 4 -3.72 -5.49 -1.92
N LYS A 5 -3.39 -5.12 -3.15
CA LYS A 5 -3.77 -5.88 -4.34
C LYS A 5 -2.83 -7.09 -4.50
N GLY A 6 -3.35 -8.20 -5.04
CA GLY A 6 -2.60 -9.41 -5.27
C GLY A 6 -2.37 -10.22 -4.00
N ARG A 7 -1.22 -10.92 -3.95
CA ARG A 7 -0.88 -11.79 -2.82
C ARG A 7 -0.43 -10.98 -1.61
N VAL A 8 -0.90 -11.43 -0.44
CA VAL A 8 -0.52 -10.90 0.87
C VAL A 8 0.10 -12.00 1.70
N ARG A 9 1.18 -11.73 2.41
CA ARG A 9 1.83 -12.68 3.30
C ARG A 9 1.77 -12.23 4.76
N VAL A 10 1.30 -13.10 5.64
CA VAL A 10 1.55 -13.06 7.09
C VAL A 10 2.72 -13.98 7.36
N ARG A 11 3.93 -13.43 7.54
CA ARG A 11 5.19 -14.18 7.50
C ARG A 11 5.41 -15.03 8.75
N TYR A 12 5.18 -14.47 9.93
CA TYR A 12 5.57 -15.08 11.20
C TYR A 12 4.39 -15.32 12.13
N GLY A 13 4.52 -16.29 13.03
CA GLY A 13 3.52 -16.54 14.07
C GLY A 13 3.23 -15.32 14.94
N TYR A 14 4.24 -14.50 15.20
CA TYR A 14 4.13 -13.27 15.95
C TYR A 14 3.58 -12.07 15.17
N SER A 15 3.46 -12.19 13.84
CA SER A 15 2.85 -11.17 12.97
C SER A 15 1.32 -11.16 13.03
N ARG A 16 0.72 -12.19 13.64
CA ARG A 16 -0.73 -12.33 13.78
C ARG A 16 -1.27 -11.47 14.93
N TRP A 17 -2.49 -11.04 14.80
CA TRP A 17 -3.22 -10.40 15.89
C TRP A 17 -3.40 -11.33 17.10
N GLY A 18 -3.42 -10.75 18.32
CA GLY A 18 -3.69 -11.46 19.56
C GLY A 18 -2.45 -11.71 20.41
N TYR A 19 -2.51 -12.70 21.30
CA TYR A 19 -1.37 -13.13 22.14
C TYR A 19 -0.41 -14.00 21.32
N THR A 20 0.39 -13.38 20.49
CA THR A 20 1.30 -14.06 19.54
C THR A 20 2.77 -13.71 19.75
N ARG A 21 3.08 -12.65 20.51
CA ARG A 21 4.45 -12.22 20.84
C ARG A 21 4.98 -12.97 22.07
N ASN A 22 6.29 -13.07 22.24
CA ASN A 22 6.95 -13.67 23.40
C ASN A 22 6.39 -15.06 23.76
N ASN A 23 6.33 -15.98 22.79
CA ASN A 23 5.78 -17.32 22.95
C ASN A 23 4.33 -17.32 23.49
N GLY A 24 3.49 -16.44 22.99
CA GLY A 24 2.07 -16.35 23.35
C GLY A 24 1.77 -15.52 24.61
N LYS A 25 2.77 -14.89 25.21
CA LYS A 25 2.60 -14.05 26.43
C LYS A 25 2.42 -12.57 26.12
N GLY A 26 2.87 -12.12 24.94
CA GLY A 26 2.80 -10.73 24.50
C GLY A 26 1.65 -10.49 23.55
N TRP A 27 0.97 -9.37 23.73
CA TRP A 27 -0.12 -8.93 22.87
C TRP A 27 0.40 -8.25 21.62
N HIS A 28 -0.19 -8.57 20.47
CA HIS A 28 -0.03 -7.88 19.20
C HIS A 28 -1.37 -7.29 18.75
N GLY A 29 -1.45 -5.96 18.65
CA GLY A 29 -2.72 -5.24 18.43
C GLY A 29 -3.26 -5.29 17.02
N GLY A 30 -2.50 -5.80 16.05
CA GLY A 30 -2.87 -5.84 14.65
C GLY A 30 -2.32 -7.06 13.91
N SER A 31 -2.32 -6.99 12.59
CA SER A 31 -1.68 -7.95 11.69
C SER A 31 -0.51 -7.28 10.98
N ASP A 32 0.66 -7.94 10.93
CA ASP A 32 1.79 -7.49 10.11
C ASP A 32 1.69 -8.18 8.75
N GLU A 33 1.42 -7.42 7.72
CA GLU A 33 1.10 -7.92 6.38
C GLU A 33 2.10 -7.39 5.34
N GLU A 34 2.58 -8.29 4.50
CA GLU A 34 3.47 -7.98 3.37
C GLU A 34 2.68 -8.10 2.07
N GLY A 35 2.62 -7.03 1.31
CA GLY A 35 2.17 -7.06 -0.08
C GLY A 35 3.26 -7.63 -0.97
N LEU A 36 3.02 -8.80 -1.60
CA LEU A 36 4.01 -9.48 -2.43
C LEU A 36 4.01 -9.00 -3.88
N ASP A 37 2.86 -8.60 -4.38
CA ASP A 37 2.70 -8.15 -5.77
C ASP A 37 2.54 -6.63 -5.87
N SER A 38 2.14 -5.96 -4.77
CA SER A 38 1.99 -4.51 -4.70
C SER A 38 2.41 -3.98 -3.34
N THR A 39 3.18 -2.90 -3.32
CA THR A 39 3.55 -2.20 -2.08
C THR A 39 2.56 -1.09 -1.70
N THR A 40 1.56 -0.82 -2.54
CA THR A 40 0.55 0.20 -2.26
C THR A 40 -0.46 -0.31 -1.24
N ILE A 41 -0.47 0.32 -0.07
CA ILE A 41 -1.46 0.09 0.98
C ILE A 41 -2.75 0.82 0.60
N ARG A 42 -3.88 0.10 0.65
CA ARG A 42 -5.19 0.60 0.25
C ARG A 42 -6.22 0.52 1.37
N MET A 43 -7.25 1.34 1.26
CA MET A 43 -8.44 1.24 2.10
C MET A 43 -9.11 -0.11 1.86
N PRO A 44 -9.28 -0.98 2.89
CA PRO A 44 -9.87 -2.30 2.72
C PRO A 44 -11.39 -2.27 2.56
N ASP A 45 -11.95 -3.44 2.23
CA ASP A 45 -13.37 -3.71 2.39
C ASP A 45 -13.65 -4.27 3.79
N TYR A 46 -14.91 -4.21 4.22
CA TYR A 46 -15.42 -4.99 5.34
C TYR A 46 -16.13 -6.25 4.81
N LYS A 47 -15.50 -7.42 4.90
CA LYS A 47 -16.08 -8.70 4.42
C LYS A 47 -16.61 -8.62 2.98
N GLY A 48 -15.86 -7.96 2.09
CA GLY A 48 -16.25 -7.77 0.68
C GLY A 48 -17.23 -6.63 0.42
N LYS A 49 -17.65 -5.89 1.44
CA LYS A 49 -18.48 -4.68 1.29
C LYS A 49 -17.62 -3.44 1.34
N SER A 50 -17.79 -2.55 0.35
CA SER A 50 -17.10 -1.28 0.32
C SER A 50 -17.46 -0.43 1.54
N ILE A 51 -16.44 0.17 2.15
CA ILE A 51 -16.54 1.10 3.28
C ILE A 51 -15.85 2.42 2.93
N SER A 52 -16.17 3.47 3.67
CA SER A 52 -15.58 4.78 3.50
C SER A 52 -15.27 5.44 4.84
N GLY A 53 -14.48 6.50 4.80
CA GLY A 53 -14.09 7.21 5.99
C GLY A 53 -13.33 8.50 5.66
N ARG A 54 -12.78 9.09 6.71
CA ARG A 54 -11.98 10.31 6.65
C ARG A 54 -10.61 10.06 7.27
N VAL A 55 -9.57 10.50 6.60
CA VAL A 55 -8.20 10.49 7.15
C VAL A 55 -8.12 11.50 8.31
N ILE A 56 -7.88 11.00 9.52
CA ILE A 56 -7.72 11.85 10.72
C ILE A 56 -6.25 12.02 11.12
N THR A 57 -5.37 11.14 10.62
CA THR A 57 -3.92 11.27 10.82
C THR A 57 -3.18 10.75 9.58
N ALA A 58 -2.18 11.51 9.13
CA ALA A 58 -1.25 11.14 8.08
C ALA A 58 0.09 11.81 8.35
N ARG A 59 0.97 11.16 9.16
CA ARG A 59 2.22 11.79 9.60
C ARG A 59 3.34 10.77 9.84
N LYS A 60 4.56 11.27 9.94
CA LYS A 60 5.72 10.55 10.48
C LYS A 60 5.83 10.80 11.98
N VAL A 61 6.19 9.76 12.71
CA VAL A 61 6.60 9.85 14.12
C VAL A 61 7.93 9.13 14.28
N ASP A 62 8.86 9.74 15.00
CA ASP A 62 10.14 9.12 15.34
C ASP A 62 10.50 9.35 16.81
N ARG A 63 11.56 8.70 17.27
CA ARG A 63 12.00 8.76 18.68
C ARG A 63 12.32 10.17 19.15
N SER A 64 12.82 11.03 18.28
CA SER A 64 13.23 12.40 18.63
C SER A 64 12.04 13.28 19.03
N MET A 65 10.82 12.89 18.60
CA MET A 65 9.58 13.63 18.90
C MET A 65 9.01 13.34 20.29
N GLY A 66 9.60 12.42 21.08
CA GLY A 66 9.10 12.05 22.41
C GLY A 66 7.69 11.42 22.39
N SER A 67 7.18 11.05 21.21
CA SER A 67 5.85 10.46 21.06
C SER A 67 5.85 9.00 21.50
N LYS A 68 4.82 8.58 22.23
CA LYS A 68 4.61 7.17 22.59
C LYS A 68 4.34 6.27 21.38
N THR A 69 3.96 6.87 20.23
CA THR A 69 3.68 6.15 18.97
C THR A 69 4.87 6.19 18.01
N TRP A 70 6.08 6.52 18.46
CA TRP A 70 7.28 6.53 17.61
C TRP A 70 7.52 5.18 16.91
N GLU A 71 7.06 4.10 17.50
CA GLU A 71 7.14 2.74 16.99
C GLU A 71 6.41 2.59 15.64
N TRP A 72 5.38 3.40 15.38
CA TRP A 72 4.58 3.31 14.16
C TRP A 72 5.26 3.90 12.92
N GLY A 73 6.26 4.78 13.10
CA GLY A 73 6.96 5.43 12.00
C GLY A 73 6.06 6.37 11.20
N TRP A 74 6.05 6.24 9.87
CA TRP A 74 5.03 6.85 9.03
C TRP A 74 3.73 6.06 9.17
N TYR A 75 2.61 6.73 9.43
CA TYR A 75 1.33 6.05 9.54
C TYR A 75 0.15 6.90 9.07
N VAL A 76 -0.91 6.21 8.70
CA VAL A 76 -2.22 6.78 8.37
C VAL A 76 -3.24 6.21 9.35
N CYS A 77 -4.16 7.06 9.82
CA CYS A 77 -5.36 6.66 10.53
C CYS A 77 -6.59 7.16 9.78
N VAL A 78 -7.52 6.25 9.50
CA VAL A 78 -8.82 6.55 8.90
C VAL A 78 -9.90 6.33 9.95
N GLU A 79 -10.75 7.33 10.17
CA GLU A 79 -12.01 7.21 10.90
C GLU A 79 -13.11 6.77 9.93
N LEU A 80 -13.74 5.65 10.21
CA LEU A 80 -14.85 5.12 9.39
C LEU A 80 -16.09 5.99 9.52
N ASP A 81 -16.86 6.05 8.47
CA ASP A 81 -18.20 6.62 8.53
C ASP A 81 -19.11 5.75 9.38
N ALA A 82 -19.95 6.37 10.18
CA ALA A 82 -20.80 5.66 11.15
C ALA A 82 -21.75 4.65 10.47
N GLY A 83 -21.91 3.49 11.10
CA GLY A 83 -22.93 2.50 10.75
C GLY A 83 -22.64 1.66 9.51
N GLN A 84 -21.41 1.70 8.96
CA GLN A 84 -21.04 0.88 7.79
C GLN A 84 -20.71 -0.56 8.15
N THR A 85 -20.23 -0.78 9.37
CA THR A 85 -19.86 -2.10 9.89
C THR A 85 -20.66 -2.41 11.15
N PRO A 86 -21.06 -3.67 11.37
CA PRO A 86 -21.82 -4.06 12.55
C PRO A 86 -20.95 -4.28 13.79
N ASP A 87 -19.63 -4.22 13.66
CA ASP A 87 -18.67 -4.38 14.75
C ASP A 87 -18.38 -3.04 15.45
N ALA A 88 -17.52 -3.09 16.47
CA ALA A 88 -17.16 -1.90 17.25
C ALA A 88 -16.03 -1.07 16.61
N VAL A 89 -15.54 -1.43 15.41
CA VAL A 89 -14.41 -0.76 14.78
C VAL A 89 -14.84 0.59 14.21
N ASN A 90 -14.12 1.63 14.60
CA ASN A 90 -14.31 2.99 14.05
C ASN A 90 -13.03 3.55 13.43
N TYR A 91 -11.85 2.95 13.71
CA TYR A 91 -10.56 3.48 13.28
C TYR A 91 -9.71 2.38 12.67
N LEU A 92 -9.10 2.68 11.52
CA LEU A 92 -8.15 1.82 10.82
C LEU A 92 -6.78 2.49 10.82
N TYR A 93 -5.75 1.77 11.26
CA TYR A 93 -4.36 2.23 11.33
C TYR A 93 -3.48 1.44 10.37
N PHE A 94 -2.68 2.16 9.60
CA PHE A 94 -1.73 1.62 8.62
C PHE A 94 -0.35 2.16 8.95
N CYS A 95 0.52 1.34 9.56
CA CYS A 95 1.79 1.75 10.15
C CYS A 95 2.99 1.23 9.37
N HIS A 96 4.18 1.74 9.70
CA HIS A 96 5.49 1.43 9.11
C HIS A 96 5.64 1.85 7.65
N ASN A 97 4.80 2.78 7.17
CA ASN A 97 4.81 3.22 5.79
C ASN A 97 6.17 3.82 5.38
N ALA A 98 6.57 3.62 4.14
CA ALA A 98 7.68 4.36 3.53
C ALA A 98 7.29 5.82 3.28
N ARG A 99 6.02 6.04 2.90
CA ARG A 99 5.41 7.37 2.73
C ARG A 99 3.89 7.27 2.78
N ASN A 100 3.24 8.36 3.17
CA ASN A 100 1.79 8.50 3.08
C ASN A 100 1.41 9.14 1.73
N LEU A 101 0.30 8.71 1.13
CA LEU A 101 -0.22 9.20 -0.15
C LEU A 101 -1.44 10.12 0.04
N VAL A 102 -1.97 10.17 1.26
CA VAL A 102 -3.17 10.93 1.64
C VAL A 102 -2.84 12.01 2.67
N SER A 103 -3.74 12.97 2.81
CA SER A 103 -3.64 14.07 3.76
C SER A 103 -4.78 14.03 4.78
N VAL A 104 -4.56 14.62 5.96
CA VAL A 104 -5.61 14.79 6.98
C VAL A 104 -6.81 15.55 6.41
N GLY A 105 -8.02 15.05 6.69
CA GLY A 105 -9.28 15.60 6.18
C GLY A 105 -9.75 14.97 4.87
N GLN A 106 -8.88 14.25 4.14
CA GLN A 106 -9.24 13.59 2.88
C GLN A 106 -10.27 12.49 3.11
N ARG A 107 -11.28 12.46 2.25
CA ARG A 107 -12.26 11.35 2.17
C ARG A 107 -11.65 10.20 1.40
N VAL A 108 -11.85 8.98 1.88
CA VAL A 108 -11.35 7.75 1.28
C VAL A 108 -12.42 6.66 1.33
N LYS A 109 -12.37 5.77 0.36
CA LYS A 109 -13.23 4.58 0.25
C LYS A 109 -12.41 3.35 -0.09
N SER A 110 -12.99 2.18 0.06
CA SER A 110 -12.36 0.90 -0.31
C SER A 110 -11.70 0.98 -1.68
N GLY A 111 -10.44 0.52 -1.76
CA GLY A 111 -9.62 0.55 -2.95
C GLY A 111 -8.73 1.78 -3.09
N ASP A 112 -9.03 2.91 -2.45
CA ASP A 112 -8.21 4.12 -2.53
C ASP A 112 -6.81 3.89 -1.94
N ALA A 113 -5.78 4.38 -2.62
CA ALA A 113 -4.40 4.29 -2.17
C ALA A 113 -4.17 5.22 -0.97
N LEU A 114 -3.65 4.69 0.14
CA LEU A 114 -3.42 5.41 1.39
C LEU A 114 -1.94 5.69 1.64
N ALA A 115 -1.09 4.72 1.36
CA ALA A 115 0.34 4.78 1.67
C ALA A 115 1.13 3.79 0.80
N VAL A 116 2.45 3.83 0.94
CA VAL A 116 3.38 2.81 0.39
C VAL A 116 3.96 2.04 1.57
N MET A 117 3.92 0.72 1.51
CA MET A 117 4.50 -0.19 2.49
C MET A 117 5.99 0.12 2.71
N GLY A 118 6.44 0.06 3.95
CA GLY A 118 7.82 0.30 4.32
C GLY A 118 8.24 -0.43 5.59
N ASN A 119 9.31 0.05 6.19
CA ASN A 119 9.85 -0.50 7.44
C ASN A 119 10.25 0.62 8.41
N THR A 120 9.48 1.70 8.49
CA THR A 120 9.76 2.82 9.40
C THR A 120 9.31 2.53 10.83
N GLY A 121 9.73 3.36 11.78
CA GLY A 121 9.45 3.15 13.20
C GLY A 121 10.26 2.00 13.78
N ASN A 122 9.63 1.15 14.62
CA ASN A 122 10.31 0.01 15.22
C ASN A 122 10.56 -1.14 14.22
N ALA A 123 9.83 -1.20 13.11
CA ALA A 123 10.09 -2.17 12.04
C ALA A 123 11.52 -2.05 11.47
N ALA A 124 12.09 -0.84 11.45
CA ALA A 124 13.48 -0.61 11.06
C ALA A 124 14.52 -1.24 12.00
N LEU A 125 14.12 -1.65 13.20
CA LEU A 125 14.99 -2.30 14.19
C LEU A 125 14.93 -3.82 14.13
N ALA A 126 14.06 -4.40 13.32
CA ALA A 126 13.98 -5.84 13.12
C ALA A 126 15.27 -6.37 12.48
N SER A 127 15.67 -7.60 12.84
CA SER A 127 16.82 -8.27 12.26
C SER A 127 16.45 -9.70 11.84
N PRO A 128 16.44 -10.01 10.54
CA PRO A 128 16.60 -9.07 9.43
C PRO A 128 15.45 -8.07 9.32
N PRO A 129 15.69 -6.85 8.84
CA PRO A 129 14.61 -5.91 8.58
C PRO A 129 13.72 -6.40 7.44
N PHE A 130 12.41 -6.26 7.60
CA PHE A 130 11.47 -6.56 6.51
C PHE A 130 10.40 -5.49 6.40
N ALA A 131 10.02 -5.16 5.18
CA ALA A 131 8.95 -4.21 4.92
C ALA A 131 7.60 -4.89 5.12
N HIS A 132 6.71 -4.25 5.87
CA HIS A 132 5.34 -4.71 6.09
C HIS A 132 4.43 -3.54 6.46
N CYS A 133 3.15 -3.74 6.40
CA CYS A 133 2.16 -2.87 7.03
C CYS A 133 1.72 -3.51 8.34
N HIS A 134 1.95 -2.85 9.47
CA HIS A 134 1.22 -3.18 10.69
C HIS A 134 -0.18 -2.56 10.55
N PHE A 135 -1.16 -3.42 10.29
CA PHE A 135 -2.57 -3.04 10.14
C PHE A 135 -3.33 -3.30 11.42
N GLU A 136 -3.92 -2.27 12.00
CA GLU A 136 -4.64 -2.34 13.25
C GLU A 136 -6.04 -1.71 13.14
N VAL A 137 -7.04 -2.31 13.76
CA VAL A 137 -8.40 -1.80 13.81
C VAL A 137 -8.81 -1.56 15.26
N ARG A 138 -9.50 -0.45 15.55
CA ARG A 138 -9.81 -0.03 16.93
C ARG A 138 -11.23 0.55 17.04
N ALA A 139 -11.80 0.43 18.25
CA ALA A 139 -13.05 1.10 18.60
C ALA A 139 -12.87 2.60 18.89
N THR A 140 -11.73 2.98 19.47
CA THR A 140 -11.35 4.36 19.81
C THR A 140 -9.91 4.62 19.39
N THR A 141 -9.52 5.88 19.26
CA THR A 141 -8.16 6.26 18.85
C THR A 141 -7.06 5.78 19.80
N THR A 142 -7.38 5.51 21.04
CA THR A 142 -6.43 5.06 22.08
C THR A 142 -6.74 3.66 22.62
N GLY A 143 -7.78 3.00 22.08
CA GLY A 143 -8.18 1.65 22.50
C GLY A 143 -7.19 0.58 22.07
N ALA A 144 -7.33 -0.61 22.67
CA ALA A 144 -6.61 -1.79 22.21
C ALA A 144 -7.04 -2.18 20.78
N GLY A 145 -6.13 -2.78 20.02
CA GLY A 145 -6.44 -3.33 18.72
C GLY A 145 -7.44 -4.47 18.81
N LEU A 146 -8.41 -4.45 17.93
CA LEU A 146 -9.42 -5.49 17.74
C LEU A 146 -8.98 -6.47 16.66
N ASP A 147 -9.73 -7.56 16.48
CA ASP A 147 -9.47 -8.55 15.42
C ASP A 147 -9.63 -7.92 14.03
N PRO A 148 -8.58 -7.84 13.20
CA PRO A 148 -8.65 -7.22 11.89
C PRO A 148 -9.18 -8.15 10.79
N THR A 149 -9.47 -9.42 11.07
CA THR A 149 -9.79 -10.48 10.07
C THR A 149 -10.94 -10.08 9.13
N ALA A 150 -11.91 -9.29 9.63
CA ALA A 150 -13.03 -8.83 8.82
C ALA A 150 -12.62 -7.83 7.71
N TYR A 151 -11.43 -7.24 7.83
CA TYR A 151 -10.89 -6.20 6.94
C TYR A 151 -9.70 -6.69 6.10
N THR A 152 -8.96 -7.71 6.58
CA THR A 152 -7.78 -8.23 5.87
C THR A 152 -8.13 -9.11 4.68
N GLY A 153 -9.31 -9.71 4.66
CA GLY A 153 -9.73 -10.64 3.62
C GLY A 153 -9.08 -12.02 3.71
N HIS A 154 -8.35 -12.32 4.79
CA HIS A 154 -7.69 -13.60 5.04
C HIS A 154 -7.78 -13.99 6.52
N PRO A 155 -7.56 -15.27 6.89
CA PRO A 155 -7.59 -15.71 8.27
C PRO A 155 -6.40 -15.16 9.07
N ASN A 156 -6.54 -15.06 10.40
CA ASN A 156 -5.45 -14.71 11.32
C ASN A 156 -4.46 -15.88 11.50
N ALA A 157 -3.76 -16.22 10.43
CA ALA A 157 -2.82 -17.34 10.37
C ALA A 157 -1.59 -16.98 9.53
N VAL A 158 -0.48 -17.68 9.76
CA VAL A 158 0.71 -17.59 8.89
C VAL A 158 0.38 -18.20 7.54
N GLY A 159 0.76 -17.51 6.47
CA GLY A 159 0.51 -17.98 5.11
C GLY A 159 0.59 -16.87 4.07
N THR A 160 0.46 -17.28 2.81
CA THR A 160 0.28 -16.39 1.66
C THR A 160 -1.14 -16.54 1.15
N TYR A 161 -1.84 -15.44 0.95
CA TYR A 161 -3.26 -15.36 0.63
C TYR A 161 -3.48 -14.49 -0.59
N GLY A 162 -4.59 -14.69 -1.29
CA GLY A 162 -4.92 -13.98 -2.52
C GLY A 162 -4.30 -14.64 -3.75
N GLU A 163 -4.63 -14.10 -4.91
CA GLU A 163 -4.11 -14.53 -6.20
C GLU A 163 -3.00 -13.57 -6.64
N ALA A 164 -2.00 -14.08 -7.37
CA ALA A 164 -0.98 -13.23 -7.95
C ALA A 164 -1.64 -12.21 -8.88
N LEU A 165 -1.21 -10.95 -8.81
CA LEU A 165 -1.61 -9.98 -9.82
C LEU A 165 -1.10 -10.47 -11.17
N ASN A 166 -1.99 -10.53 -12.15
CA ASN A 166 -1.53 -10.55 -13.53
C ASN A 166 -0.85 -9.21 -13.81
N GLU A 167 0.31 -9.21 -14.45
CA GLU A 167 1.13 -8.00 -14.71
C GLU A 167 0.36 -6.85 -15.36
N THR A 168 -0.85 -7.11 -15.85
CA THR A 168 -1.75 -6.14 -16.47
C THR A 168 -2.62 -5.34 -15.48
N GLU A 169 -2.78 -5.77 -14.21
CA GLU A 169 -3.79 -5.17 -13.32
C GLU A 169 -3.28 -4.09 -12.35
N ASP A 170 -1.99 -4.04 -12.03
CA ASP A 170 -1.45 -3.08 -11.04
C ASP A 170 -0.73 -1.87 -11.67
N ASN A 171 -0.63 -1.84 -12.97
CA ASN A 171 -0.02 -0.75 -13.75
C ASN A 171 -1.02 0.17 -14.45
N ASP A 172 -2.31 0.09 -14.11
CA ASP A 172 -3.29 0.99 -14.71
C ASP A 172 -3.06 2.41 -14.19
N MET A 173 -2.41 3.21 -15.00
CA MET A 173 -2.24 4.63 -14.73
C MET A 173 -3.54 5.36 -15.08
N LYS A 174 -4.01 6.20 -14.17
CA LYS A 174 -5.17 7.06 -14.45
C LYS A 174 -4.78 8.21 -15.35
N PHE A 175 -5.58 8.40 -16.36
CA PHE A 175 -5.45 9.50 -17.31
C PHE A 175 -6.75 10.27 -17.42
N LEU A 176 -6.63 11.57 -17.63
CA LEU A 176 -7.73 12.41 -18.08
C LEU A 176 -7.78 12.33 -19.60
N LYS A 177 -8.77 11.68 -20.17
CA LYS A 177 -9.05 11.66 -21.61
C LYS A 177 -9.93 12.84 -21.96
N VAL A 178 -9.52 13.61 -22.94
CA VAL A 178 -10.23 14.83 -23.39
C VAL A 178 -11.21 14.49 -24.50
N LEU A 179 -12.49 14.74 -24.24
CA LEU A 179 -13.59 14.43 -25.17
C LEU A 179 -13.99 15.63 -26.03
N SER A 180 -13.72 16.85 -25.59
CA SER A 180 -14.23 18.06 -26.22
C SER A 180 -13.22 19.21 -26.14
N GLN A 181 -13.26 20.12 -27.13
CA GLN A 181 -12.48 21.36 -27.14
C GLN A 181 -12.84 22.34 -25.98
N LYS A 182 -13.88 22.04 -25.23
CA LYS A 182 -14.29 22.83 -24.06
C LYS A 182 -13.54 22.45 -22.76
N CYS A 183 -12.64 21.48 -22.82
CA CYS A 183 -11.88 21.06 -21.65
C CYS A 183 -10.79 22.10 -21.35
N GLU A 184 -11.00 22.88 -20.31
CA GLU A 184 -10.11 23.95 -19.89
C GLU A 184 -9.01 23.41 -18.97
N VAL A 185 -7.88 24.11 -18.93
CA VAL A 185 -6.73 23.80 -18.08
C VAL A 185 -6.45 25.00 -17.18
N PHE A 186 -6.09 24.72 -15.93
CA PHE A 186 -5.96 25.71 -14.86
C PHE A 186 -4.58 25.63 -14.20
N SER A 187 -4.08 26.77 -13.72
CA SER A 187 -2.82 26.85 -12.95
C SER A 187 -2.98 26.41 -11.49
N SER A 188 -4.22 26.42 -10.97
CA SER A 188 -4.60 25.95 -9.63
C SER A 188 -5.99 25.31 -9.69
N ALA A 189 -6.44 24.68 -8.59
CA ALA A 189 -7.80 24.16 -8.46
C ALA A 189 -8.81 25.28 -8.17
N ASP A 190 -8.91 26.25 -9.08
CA ASP A 190 -9.78 27.39 -9.06
C ASP A 190 -10.31 27.65 -10.48
N ILE A 191 -11.64 27.72 -10.64
CA ILE A 191 -12.31 27.90 -11.95
C ILE A 191 -11.95 29.23 -12.64
N ASN A 192 -11.43 30.22 -11.89
CA ASN A 192 -11.00 31.49 -12.43
C ASN A 192 -9.52 31.51 -12.83
N ALA A 193 -8.77 30.46 -12.52
CA ALA A 193 -7.32 30.39 -12.74
C ALA A 193 -6.95 29.68 -14.05
N ILE A 194 -7.65 29.97 -15.15
CA ILE A 194 -7.36 29.38 -16.49
C ILE A 194 -5.92 29.67 -16.89
N ASP A 195 -5.15 28.63 -17.21
CA ASP A 195 -3.76 28.75 -17.69
C ASP A 195 -3.72 28.99 -19.20
N THR A 196 -3.93 30.22 -19.60
CA THR A 196 -3.90 30.62 -21.02
C THR A 196 -2.52 30.48 -21.67
N GLY A 197 -1.46 30.33 -20.88
CA GLY A 197 -0.10 30.07 -21.35
C GLY A 197 0.09 28.67 -21.93
N TYR A 198 -0.80 27.73 -21.60
CA TYR A 198 -0.78 26.39 -22.16
C TYR A 198 -1.89 26.23 -23.21
N ASN A 199 -1.51 26.12 -24.47
CA ASN A 199 -2.44 25.86 -25.60
C ASN A 199 -3.71 26.73 -25.59
N GLY A 200 -3.56 28.03 -25.24
CA GLY A 200 -4.67 28.96 -25.14
C GLY A 200 -5.69 28.65 -24.02
N GLY A 201 -5.25 27.99 -22.95
CA GLY A 201 -6.08 27.65 -21.80
C GLY A 201 -6.90 26.35 -21.97
N ARG A 202 -6.56 25.49 -22.94
CA ARG A 202 -7.33 24.29 -23.24
C ARG A 202 -6.48 23.05 -23.43
N LEU A 203 -7.02 21.90 -23.03
CA LEU A 203 -6.47 20.60 -23.35
C LEU A 203 -6.91 20.18 -24.77
N LYS A 204 -6.09 19.36 -25.40
CA LYS A 204 -6.36 18.93 -26.78
C LYS A 204 -7.27 17.70 -26.81
N VAL A 205 -8.27 17.73 -27.66
CA VAL A 205 -9.24 16.63 -27.85
C VAL A 205 -8.54 15.36 -28.32
N GLY A 206 -8.90 14.24 -27.70
CA GLY A 206 -8.35 12.92 -27.98
C GLY A 206 -7.06 12.61 -27.22
N GLU A 207 -6.40 13.62 -26.62
CA GLU A 207 -5.20 13.38 -25.80
C GLU A 207 -5.56 12.85 -24.41
N HIS A 208 -4.59 12.12 -23.81
CA HIS A 208 -4.64 11.54 -22.49
C HIS A 208 -3.57 12.18 -21.61
N TYR A 209 -3.97 12.79 -20.51
CA TYR A 209 -3.06 13.49 -19.60
C TYR A 209 -2.92 12.70 -18.30
N PRO A 210 -1.70 12.27 -17.91
CA PRO A 210 -1.48 11.51 -16.70
C PRO A 210 -2.03 12.26 -15.47
N ILE A 211 -2.89 11.60 -14.69
CA ILE A 211 -3.41 12.14 -13.43
C ILE A 211 -2.40 11.87 -12.33
N GLN A 212 -1.90 12.93 -11.71
CA GLN A 212 -0.94 12.86 -10.60
C GLN A 212 -1.64 12.84 -9.25
N ALA A 213 -2.83 13.41 -9.16
CA ALA A 213 -3.67 13.39 -7.98
C ALA A 213 -5.11 13.76 -8.33
N GLU A 214 -6.06 13.14 -7.68
CA GLU A 214 -7.42 13.64 -7.55
C GLU A 214 -7.43 14.65 -6.40
N VAL A 215 -7.73 15.92 -6.70
CA VAL A 215 -7.61 17.02 -5.72
C VAL A 215 -8.84 17.12 -4.83
N GLY A 216 -9.92 16.45 -5.22
CA GLY A 216 -11.18 16.42 -4.50
C GLY A 216 -12.32 17.05 -5.30
N SER A 217 -13.49 17.09 -4.67
CA SER A 217 -14.69 17.75 -5.23
C SER A 217 -15.15 18.86 -4.28
N ASP A 218 -15.47 20.01 -4.84
CA ASP A 218 -16.12 21.11 -4.11
C ASP A 218 -17.65 20.97 -4.05
N GLY A 219 -18.17 19.81 -4.46
CA GLY A 219 -19.60 19.52 -4.59
C GLY A 219 -20.16 19.89 -5.97
N THR A 220 -19.46 20.69 -6.75
CA THR A 220 -19.82 21.12 -8.10
C THR A 220 -18.88 20.51 -9.13
N TYR A 221 -17.59 20.50 -8.83
CA TYR A 221 -16.54 20.05 -9.75
C TYR A 221 -15.65 19.00 -9.09
N THR A 222 -15.27 17.97 -9.87
CA THR A 222 -14.19 17.06 -9.51
C THR A 222 -12.90 17.55 -10.15
N TRP A 223 -11.93 17.91 -9.31
CA TRP A 223 -10.64 18.43 -9.73
C TRP A 223 -9.58 17.34 -9.79
N VAL A 224 -8.83 17.31 -10.87
CA VAL A 224 -7.64 16.46 -11.01
C VAL A 224 -6.41 17.33 -11.31
N ARG A 225 -5.28 16.92 -10.72
CA ARG A 225 -3.99 17.48 -11.08
C ARG A 225 -3.34 16.58 -12.12
N ILE A 226 -3.01 17.14 -13.26
CA ILE A 226 -2.48 16.43 -14.44
C ILE A 226 -1.07 16.90 -14.77
N GLN A 227 -0.34 16.08 -15.52
CA GLN A 227 0.87 16.51 -16.23
C GLN A 227 0.46 16.94 -17.63
N ALA A 228 0.62 18.23 -17.96
CA ALA A 228 0.36 18.77 -19.26
C ALA A 228 1.56 19.62 -19.71
N GLY A 229 2.31 19.10 -20.69
CA GLY A 229 3.65 19.61 -21.01
C GLY A 229 4.64 19.44 -19.86
N ALA A 230 5.55 20.34 -19.68
CA ALA A 230 6.58 20.31 -18.63
C ALA A 230 6.05 20.68 -17.24
N ALA A 231 4.81 21.15 -17.10
CA ALA A 231 4.26 21.67 -15.84
C ALA A 231 3.09 20.82 -15.33
N LYS A 232 2.92 20.86 -14.01
CA LYS A 232 1.72 20.35 -13.33
C LYS A 232 0.61 21.38 -13.49
N ARG A 233 -0.56 20.91 -13.89
CA ARG A 233 -1.75 21.71 -14.14
C ARG A 233 -2.98 21.07 -13.53
N TYR A 234 -4.09 21.77 -13.54
CA TYR A 234 -5.35 21.27 -13.03
C TYR A 234 -6.40 21.24 -14.13
N ALA A 235 -7.31 20.27 -14.03
CA ALA A 235 -8.46 20.19 -14.91
C ALA A 235 -9.69 19.76 -14.10
N VAL A 236 -10.88 20.11 -14.63
CA VAL A 236 -12.15 19.69 -14.08
C VAL A 236 -12.66 18.50 -14.90
N VAL A 237 -13.09 17.44 -14.21
CA VAL A 237 -13.70 16.28 -14.84
C VAL A 237 -15.20 16.57 -15.01
N LEU A 238 -15.63 16.72 -16.27
CA LEU A 238 -17.02 16.92 -16.64
C LEU A 238 -17.39 15.91 -17.73
N PRO A 239 -18.54 15.21 -17.62
CA PRO A 239 -18.89 14.09 -18.52
C PRO A 239 -18.98 14.47 -20.00
N ASP A 240 -19.25 15.74 -20.32
CA ASP A 240 -19.29 16.25 -21.70
C ASP A 240 -17.96 16.79 -22.23
N ARG A 241 -16.91 16.83 -21.38
CA ARG A 241 -15.62 17.42 -21.70
C ARG A 241 -14.46 16.47 -21.53
N SER A 242 -14.49 15.62 -20.51
CA SER A 242 -13.39 14.72 -20.16
C SER A 242 -13.88 13.55 -19.32
N GLU A 243 -13.15 12.46 -19.36
CA GLU A 243 -13.36 11.28 -18.52
C GLU A 243 -12.05 10.79 -17.92
N ILE A 244 -12.13 10.17 -16.76
CA ILE A 244 -10.99 9.45 -16.17
C ILE A 244 -10.99 8.05 -16.77
N VAL A 245 -9.86 7.67 -17.40
CA VAL A 245 -9.63 6.33 -17.92
C VAL A 245 -8.43 5.70 -17.24
N GLU A 246 -8.49 4.40 -17.05
CA GLU A 246 -7.35 3.60 -16.59
C GLU A 246 -6.72 2.94 -17.82
N LEU A 247 -5.41 3.16 -18.01
CA LEU A 247 -4.66 2.62 -19.14
C LEU A 247 -3.60 1.67 -18.63
N SER A 248 -3.44 0.52 -19.30
CA SER A 248 -2.30 -0.35 -19.09
C SER A 248 -0.98 0.40 -19.33
N ALA A 249 0.13 -0.06 -18.78
CA ALA A 249 1.43 0.58 -18.98
C ALA A 249 1.76 0.75 -20.49
N GLY A 250 1.42 -0.23 -21.32
CA GLY A 250 1.62 -0.18 -22.78
C GLY A 250 0.75 0.89 -23.46
N ASP A 251 -0.53 0.96 -23.09
CA ASP A 251 -1.46 1.96 -23.65
C ASP A 251 -1.13 3.37 -23.15
N ALA A 252 -0.71 3.49 -21.88
CA ALA A 252 -0.26 4.74 -21.28
C ALA A 252 0.96 5.32 -22.01
N ILE A 253 1.93 4.48 -22.36
CA ILE A 253 3.09 4.87 -23.15
C ILE A 253 2.66 5.34 -24.52
N THR A 254 1.81 4.57 -25.20
CA THR A 254 1.28 4.90 -26.51
C THR A 254 0.54 6.24 -26.48
N ALA A 255 -0.28 6.47 -25.46
CA ALA A 255 -1.01 7.72 -25.26
C ALA A 255 -0.07 8.92 -25.01
N CYS A 256 0.97 8.75 -24.17
CA CYS A 256 1.97 9.79 -23.92
C CYS A 256 2.83 10.08 -25.16
N MET A 257 3.17 9.06 -25.96
CA MET A 257 3.95 9.21 -27.18
C MET A 257 3.19 9.97 -28.26
N ALA A 258 1.89 9.77 -28.39
CA ALA A 258 1.04 10.50 -29.32
C ALA A 258 1.04 12.02 -29.05
N GLN A 259 1.27 12.45 -27.80
CA GLN A 259 1.32 13.87 -27.40
C GLN A 259 2.65 14.56 -27.70
N THR A 260 3.75 13.83 -27.75
CA THR A 260 5.10 14.42 -27.95
C THR A 260 5.46 14.71 -29.39
N GLY A 261 4.56 14.47 -30.33
CA GLY A 261 4.76 14.83 -31.74
C GLY A 261 5.86 14.05 -32.47
N GLY A 262 6.16 12.83 -32.00
CA GLY A 262 7.06 11.89 -32.69
C GLY A 262 8.56 12.21 -32.62
N GLY A 263 8.99 13.16 -31.83
CA GLY A 263 10.40 13.42 -31.55
C GLY A 263 10.91 12.51 -30.43
N ASP A 264 11.97 11.72 -30.68
CA ASP A 264 12.67 10.83 -29.74
C ASP A 264 11.91 9.61 -29.20
N THR A 265 10.92 9.10 -29.92
CA THR A 265 10.21 7.88 -29.53
C THR A 265 11.13 6.66 -29.39
N ALA A 266 12.15 6.56 -30.22
CA ALA A 266 13.12 5.45 -30.19
C ALA A 266 13.97 5.47 -28.90
N GLU A 267 14.40 6.65 -28.46
CA GLU A 267 15.20 6.80 -27.23
C GLU A 267 14.35 6.55 -25.98
N LEU A 268 13.10 7.03 -25.95
CA LEU A 268 12.16 6.75 -24.85
C LEU A 268 11.79 5.27 -24.77
N GLN A 269 11.56 4.60 -25.91
CA GLN A 269 11.33 3.15 -25.96
C GLN A 269 12.54 2.37 -25.46
N LYS A 270 13.76 2.80 -25.84
CA LYS A 270 15.00 2.20 -25.35
C LYS A 270 15.16 2.39 -23.84
N GLN A 271 14.95 3.61 -23.32
CA GLN A 271 15.04 3.89 -21.89
C GLN A 271 14.00 3.09 -21.07
N LEU A 272 12.79 2.91 -21.62
CA LEU A 272 11.77 2.09 -21.01
C LEU A 272 12.15 0.61 -21.01
N ALA A 273 12.65 0.08 -22.14
CA ALA A 273 13.11 -1.30 -22.22
C ALA A 273 14.27 -1.57 -21.23
N GLU A 274 15.19 -0.61 -21.10
CA GLU A 274 16.27 -0.68 -20.11
C GLU A 274 15.75 -0.58 -18.67
N ALA A 275 14.73 0.24 -18.41
CA ALA A 275 14.12 0.36 -17.09
C ALA A 275 13.36 -0.92 -16.71
N ASN A 276 12.60 -1.50 -17.64
CA ASN A 276 11.89 -2.77 -17.44
C ASN A 276 12.89 -3.92 -17.20
N ALA A 277 13.95 -4.02 -17.98
CA ALA A 277 14.98 -5.03 -17.79
C ALA A 277 15.69 -4.90 -16.42
N ARG A 278 15.90 -3.68 -15.93
CA ARG A 278 16.44 -3.45 -14.57
C ARG A 278 15.45 -3.83 -13.48
N ALA A 279 14.15 -3.59 -13.71
CA ALA A 279 13.09 -3.99 -12.79
C ALA A 279 12.99 -5.52 -12.71
N GLU A 280 12.95 -6.22 -13.84
CA GLU A 280 12.96 -7.69 -13.90
C GLU A 280 14.21 -8.30 -13.21
N GLU A 281 15.36 -7.70 -13.40
CA GLU A 281 16.59 -8.17 -12.72
C GLU A 281 16.54 -7.91 -11.20
N ALA A 282 15.96 -6.78 -10.78
CA ALA A 282 15.75 -6.49 -9.36
C ALA A 282 14.75 -7.45 -8.72
N ASP A 283 13.66 -7.77 -9.40
CA ASP A 283 12.67 -8.74 -8.95
C ASP A 283 13.24 -10.15 -8.84
N LYS A 284 14.07 -10.55 -9.83
CA LYS A 284 14.78 -11.84 -9.79
C LYS A 284 15.73 -11.92 -8.60
N ARG A 285 16.49 -10.87 -8.33
CA ARG A 285 17.39 -10.80 -7.14
C ARG A 285 16.60 -10.85 -5.84
N ALA A 286 15.46 -10.13 -5.77
CA ALA A 286 14.57 -10.17 -4.61
C ALA A 286 13.99 -11.56 -4.38
N ALA A 287 13.58 -12.26 -5.44
CA ALA A 287 13.10 -13.64 -5.37
C ALA A 287 14.20 -14.62 -4.91
N GLU A 288 15.43 -14.48 -5.42
CA GLU A 288 16.60 -15.29 -5.00
C GLU A 288 16.96 -15.05 -3.54
N GLU A 289 16.90 -13.80 -3.08
CA GLU A 289 17.15 -13.41 -1.69
C GLU A 289 16.07 -13.97 -0.76
N THR A 290 14.81 -13.93 -1.18
CA THR A 290 13.68 -14.55 -0.48
C THR A 290 13.87 -16.06 -0.34
N GLN A 291 14.22 -16.76 -1.44
CA GLN A 291 14.50 -18.20 -1.38
C GLN A 291 15.69 -18.55 -0.47
N ARG A 292 16.69 -17.67 -0.41
CA ARG A 292 17.85 -17.85 0.46
C ARG A 292 17.47 -17.68 1.93
N ALA A 293 16.61 -16.69 2.22
CA ALA A 293 16.08 -16.49 3.57
C ALA A 293 15.21 -17.67 4.02
N ASP A 294 14.32 -18.16 3.15
CA ASP A 294 13.45 -19.31 3.44
C ASP A 294 14.27 -20.59 3.72
N ARG A 295 15.38 -20.81 2.98
CA ARG A 295 16.28 -21.95 3.23
C ARG A 295 17.04 -21.80 4.55
N ALA A 296 17.46 -20.60 4.91
CA ALA A 296 18.13 -20.34 6.19
C ALA A 296 17.18 -20.59 7.37
N GLU A 297 15.92 -20.12 7.26
CA GLU A 297 14.89 -20.33 8.28
C GLU A 297 14.52 -21.81 8.44
N ALA A 298 14.38 -22.54 7.33
CA ALA A 298 14.17 -24.01 7.36
C ALA A 298 15.35 -24.74 8.01
N GLY A 299 16.58 -24.25 7.80
CA GLY A 299 17.79 -24.78 8.45
C GLY A 299 17.79 -24.52 9.96
N GLU A 300 17.40 -23.34 10.40
CA GLU A 300 17.31 -22.97 11.81
C GLU A 300 16.20 -23.75 12.54
N THR A 301 15.05 -23.91 11.91
CA THR A 301 13.95 -24.73 12.42
C THR A 301 14.37 -26.17 12.66
N LYS A 302 15.07 -26.78 11.68
CA LYS A 302 15.59 -28.13 11.80
C LYS A 302 16.65 -28.29 12.89
N ALA A 303 17.53 -27.29 13.04
CA ALA A 303 18.54 -27.27 14.12
C ALA A 303 17.88 -27.16 15.50
N ASN A 304 16.84 -26.35 15.64
CA ASN A 304 16.09 -26.20 16.90
C ASN A 304 15.31 -27.46 17.25
N GLU A 305 14.73 -28.17 16.28
CA GLU A 305 14.10 -29.48 16.48
C GLU A 305 15.09 -30.53 16.97
N GLN A 306 16.28 -30.60 16.36
CA GLN A 306 17.36 -31.50 16.77
C GLN A 306 17.86 -31.16 18.18
N ALA A 307 18.04 -29.89 18.50
CA ALA A 307 18.43 -29.47 19.85
C ALA A 307 17.36 -29.85 20.90
N GLY A 308 16.10 -29.69 20.57
CA GLY A 308 14.98 -30.12 21.42
C GLY A 308 14.93 -31.64 21.64
N GLU A 309 15.29 -32.43 20.63
CA GLU A 309 15.40 -33.89 20.77
C GLU A 309 16.59 -34.30 21.64
N TYR A 310 17.74 -33.63 21.49
CA TYR A 310 18.89 -33.85 22.35
C TYR A 310 18.61 -33.55 23.82
N LEU A 311 17.94 -32.46 24.11
CA LEU A 311 17.55 -32.08 25.47
C LEU A 311 16.61 -33.13 26.09
N ARG A 312 15.62 -33.62 25.36
CA ARG A 312 14.72 -34.69 25.81
C ARG A 312 15.48 -35.99 26.13
N ARG A 313 16.48 -36.35 25.32
CA ARG A 313 17.34 -37.54 25.58
C ARG A 313 18.18 -37.37 26.84
N ILE A 314 18.70 -36.16 27.07
CA ILE A 314 19.48 -35.86 28.29
C ILE A 314 18.55 -35.94 29.55
N GLU A 315 17.36 -35.41 29.48
CA GLU A 315 16.38 -35.47 30.58
C GLU A 315 15.95 -36.90 30.88
N SER A 316 15.69 -37.70 29.85
CA SER A 316 15.39 -39.12 30.03
C SER A 316 16.55 -39.91 30.63
N ALA A 317 17.78 -39.63 30.24
CA ALA A 317 18.97 -40.28 30.83
C ALA A 317 19.18 -39.85 32.30
N LYS A 318 18.95 -38.57 32.63
CA LYS A 318 18.99 -38.07 34.03
C LYS A 318 17.93 -38.73 34.89
N ALA A 319 16.70 -38.90 34.39
CA ALA A 319 15.63 -39.58 35.09
C ALA A 319 15.96 -41.08 35.37
N ALA A 320 16.55 -41.75 34.37
CA ALA A 320 17.00 -43.13 34.52
C ALA A 320 18.12 -43.34 35.56
N LEU A 321 19.04 -42.35 35.64
CA LEU A 321 20.14 -42.36 36.63
C LEU A 321 19.69 -41.93 38.03
N GLY A 322 18.71 -41.03 38.15
CA GLY A 322 18.17 -40.57 39.43
C GLY A 322 17.21 -41.56 40.14
N GLY A 323 16.75 -42.59 39.44
CA GLY A 323 15.93 -43.65 40.01
C GLY A 323 16.73 -44.86 40.54
N ALA A 324 18.06 -44.76 40.56
CA ALA A 324 18.97 -45.81 41.00
C ALA A 324 19.71 -45.48 42.31
N VAL A 325 19.11 -44.60 43.16
CA VAL A 325 19.60 -44.33 44.55
C VAL A 325 18.48 -44.60 45.55
#